data_77e84d2b5ee11c8d7be46fa0eae79dfc
#
_entry.id   77e84d2b5ee11c8d7be46fa0eae79dfc
#
_cell.length_a   1.000
_cell.length_b   1.000
_cell.length_c   1.000
_cell.angle_alpha   90.00
_cell.angle_beta   90.00
_cell.angle_gamma   90.00
#
_symmetry.space_group_name_H-M   'P 1'
#
loop_
_entity.id
_entity.type
_entity.pdbx_description
1 polymer ?
#
loop_
_entity_poly.entity_id
_entity_poly.type
_entity_poly.pdbx_seq_one_letter_code
_entity_poly.pdbx_strand_id
1 'polypeptide(L)'
;MKLGLSSNALQHSGGLERYAMDLVRGFAAHGVELAFFARRFDTSLPESGMVERHRINVSFLPGKLRDRWFSWRLRFARRAAHVDVLIGCNRVDSSDIAICGGTHLGFLQATGRAPKRSDGWQIELERSQYARSKVVVAHSQLMHDELRGLYGVDEAKIRVLYPPVDGTRFKPTDAVTRAALRRKYGFADDEIVLLFPSSSHERKGLPLIEAALQDTPLPIVVAVAGRPPARTSGRLRYIGYVKELAECYQAADFTILASTYEPFGLVGIESVMCGTPVIFPSNIGCCDAIASHAKFVFKPGDLADLRATLARAAAAQGERARLAPPELADAAAVRYDPSVAAHVDALLSLAKQIAPTS
;
A
#
# COMPACT_ATOMS: atom_id res chain seq x y z
N MET A 1 -28.60 9.60 -0.99
CA MET A 1 -27.43 9.58 -0.07
C MET A 1 -26.25 10.25 -0.77
N LYS A 2 -25.77 11.36 -0.24
CA LYS A 2 -24.57 12.07 -0.74
C LYS A 2 -23.33 11.59 0.01
N LEU A 3 -22.34 11.07 -0.70
CA LEU A 3 -21.08 10.62 -0.12
C LEU A 3 -20.04 11.73 -0.05
N GLY A 4 -19.25 11.71 1.01
CA GLY A 4 -18.04 12.51 1.15
C GLY A 4 -16.80 11.63 1.23
N LEU A 5 -15.70 12.08 0.67
CA LEU A 5 -14.38 11.47 0.80
C LEU A 5 -13.39 12.51 1.28
N SER A 6 -12.59 12.21 2.30
CA SER A 6 -11.50 13.09 2.73
C SER A 6 -10.14 12.44 2.56
N SER A 7 -9.17 13.21 2.04
CA SER A 7 -7.77 12.80 1.91
C SER A 7 -6.85 14.02 2.11
N ASN A 8 -5.54 13.80 2.19
CA ASN A 8 -4.58 14.90 2.29
C ASN A 8 -4.54 15.73 1.01
N ALA A 9 -4.57 15.09 -0.14
CA ALA A 9 -4.58 15.74 -1.44
C ALA A 9 -5.23 14.83 -2.50
N LEU A 10 -5.69 15.43 -3.59
CA LEU A 10 -6.03 14.73 -4.83
C LEU A 10 -4.95 15.09 -5.87
N GLN A 11 -3.89 14.31 -5.89
CA GLN A 11 -2.70 14.51 -6.74
C GLN A 11 -1.89 13.22 -6.85
N HIS A 12 -1.02 13.11 -7.85
CA HIS A 12 -0.05 12.02 -7.89
C HIS A 12 1.03 12.21 -6.83
N SER A 13 1.04 11.36 -5.79
CA SER A 13 2.11 11.34 -4.79
C SER A 13 2.30 9.93 -4.18
N GLY A 14 1.79 9.66 -2.99
CA GLY A 14 1.97 8.38 -2.30
C GLY A 14 0.85 7.36 -2.51
N GLY A 15 0.92 6.26 -1.77
CA GLY A 15 -0.08 5.20 -1.83
C GLY A 15 -1.47 5.64 -1.36
N LEU A 16 -1.56 6.55 -0.37
CA LEU A 16 -2.83 7.06 0.13
C LEU A 16 -3.56 7.90 -0.92
N GLU A 17 -2.84 8.78 -1.63
CA GLU A 17 -3.42 9.61 -2.68
C GLU A 17 -3.82 8.78 -3.90
N ARG A 18 -3.02 7.75 -4.24
CA ARG A 18 -3.39 6.79 -5.28
C ARG A 18 -4.67 6.04 -4.91
N TYR A 19 -4.76 5.53 -3.68
CA TYR A 19 -5.98 4.90 -3.18
C TYR A 19 -7.19 5.84 -3.27
N ALA A 20 -7.04 7.10 -2.87
CA ALA A 20 -8.13 8.09 -2.98
C ALA A 20 -8.56 8.34 -4.44
N MET A 21 -7.62 8.36 -5.38
CA MET A 21 -7.92 8.48 -6.82
C MET A 21 -8.66 7.24 -7.35
N ASP A 22 -8.24 6.03 -6.93
CA ASP A 22 -8.92 4.79 -7.30
C ASP A 22 -10.37 4.79 -6.78
N LEU A 23 -10.60 5.25 -5.55
CA LEU A 23 -11.96 5.42 -5.01
C LEU A 23 -12.78 6.43 -5.80
N VAL A 24 -12.20 7.58 -6.18
CA VAL A 24 -12.90 8.58 -7.01
C VAL A 24 -13.34 7.97 -8.32
N ARG A 25 -12.46 7.28 -9.04
CA ARG A 25 -12.79 6.60 -10.29
C ARG A 25 -13.88 5.54 -10.11
N GLY A 26 -13.74 4.73 -9.06
CA GLY A 26 -14.70 3.68 -8.76
C GLY A 26 -16.09 4.24 -8.41
N PHE A 27 -16.20 5.25 -7.56
CA PHE A 27 -17.47 5.90 -7.24
C PHE A 27 -18.10 6.58 -8.46
N ALA A 28 -17.29 7.25 -9.29
CA ALA A 28 -17.78 7.86 -10.53
C ALA A 28 -18.33 6.81 -11.52
N ALA A 29 -17.66 5.65 -11.64
CA ALA A 29 -18.14 4.53 -12.46
C ALA A 29 -19.49 3.96 -11.97
N HIS A 30 -19.79 4.09 -10.66
CA HIS A 30 -21.08 3.70 -10.06
C HIS A 30 -22.12 4.83 -10.11
N GLY A 31 -21.83 5.94 -10.78
CA GLY A 31 -22.74 7.09 -10.85
C GLY A 31 -22.96 7.81 -9.52
N VAL A 32 -22.04 7.68 -8.57
CA VAL A 32 -22.13 8.28 -7.23
C VAL A 32 -21.56 9.69 -7.26
N GLU A 33 -22.38 10.68 -6.90
CA GLU A 33 -21.90 12.04 -6.64
C GLU A 33 -21.07 12.08 -5.36
N LEU A 34 -19.83 12.57 -5.49
CA LEU A 34 -18.85 12.56 -4.41
C LEU A 34 -18.39 13.98 -4.07
N ALA A 35 -18.59 14.41 -2.82
CA ALA A 35 -17.96 15.59 -2.25
C ALA A 35 -16.55 15.24 -1.75
N PHE A 36 -15.50 15.83 -2.31
CA PHE A 36 -14.11 15.52 -1.94
C PHE A 36 -13.47 16.66 -1.16
N PHE A 37 -12.99 16.35 0.04
CA PHE A 37 -12.36 17.30 0.96
C PHE A 37 -10.85 17.06 1.02
N ALA A 38 -10.07 18.07 0.61
CA ALA A 38 -8.61 17.98 0.64
C ALA A 38 -7.93 19.34 0.88
N ARG A 39 -6.64 19.29 1.21
CA ARG A 39 -5.79 20.49 1.33
C ARG A 39 -5.36 21.01 -0.04
N ARG A 40 -5.19 20.10 -1.00
CA ARG A 40 -4.70 20.39 -2.35
C ARG A 40 -5.44 19.56 -3.38
N PHE A 41 -5.62 20.15 -4.54
CA PHE A 41 -6.15 19.51 -5.74
C PHE A 41 -5.22 19.80 -6.91
N ASP A 42 -4.81 18.76 -7.62
CA ASP A 42 -4.22 18.88 -8.94
C ASP A 42 -5.36 18.91 -9.95
N THR A 43 -5.64 20.10 -10.46
CA THR A 43 -6.77 20.32 -11.40
C THR A 43 -6.50 19.79 -12.80
N SER A 44 -5.26 19.35 -13.09
CA SER A 44 -4.92 18.70 -14.36
C SER A 44 -5.35 17.22 -14.40
N LEU A 45 -5.67 16.64 -13.25
CA LEU A 45 -6.11 15.24 -13.15
C LEU A 45 -7.58 15.11 -13.58
N PRO A 46 -7.91 14.07 -14.37
CA PRO A 46 -9.32 13.74 -14.71
C PRO A 46 -10.20 13.60 -13.48
N GLU A 47 -9.70 12.97 -12.42
CA GLU A 47 -10.39 12.73 -11.15
C GLU A 47 -10.85 14.04 -10.47
N SER A 48 -10.13 15.13 -10.70
CA SER A 48 -10.54 16.45 -10.17
C SER A 48 -11.84 16.97 -10.80
N GLY A 49 -12.17 16.52 -12.01
CA GLY A 49 -13.45 16.83 -12.68
C GLY A 49 -14.60 15.90 -12.27
N MET A 50 -14.30 14.77 -11.59
CA MET A 50 -15.30 13.77 -11.20
C MET A 50 -15.91 14.03 -9.82
N VAL A 51 -15.46 15.08 -9.10
CA VAL A 51 -15.85 15.34 -7.71
C VAL A 51 -16.24 16.79 -7.47
N GLU A 52 -17.13 17.01 -6.49
CA GLU A 52 -17.37 18.34 -5.93
C GLU A 52 -16.20 18.68 -4.98
N ARG A 53 -15.34 19.61 -5.37
CA ARG A 53 -14.09 19.93 -4.69
C ARG A 53 -14.26 20.89 -3.52
N HIS A 54 -13.93 20.47 -2.31
CA HIS A 54 -13.93 21.28 -1.10
C HIS A 54 -12.52 21.44 -0.55
N ARG A 55 -11.86 22.56 -0.89
CA ARG A 55 -10.52 22.85 -0.40
C ARG A 55 -10.53 23.38 1.03
N ILE A 56 -9.80 22.72 1.94
CA ILE A 56 -9.55 23.19 3.29
C ILE A 56 -8.10 23.69 3.39
N ASN A 57 -7.94 25.00 3.43
CA ASN A 57 -6.61 25.61 3.48
C ASN A 57 -5.95 25.40 4.86
N VAL A 58 -4.73 24.91 4.86
CA VAL A 58 -3.88 24.68 6.05
C VAL A 58 -2.48 25.29 5.88
N SER A 59 -2.21 26.01 4.78
CA SER A 59 -0.87 26.48 4.42
C SER A 59 -0.30 27.50 5.41
N PHE A 60 -1.16 28.27 6.08
CA PHE A 60 -0.81 29.28 7.08
C PHE A 60 -0.42 28.67 8.43
N LEU A 61 -0.54 27.36 8.63
CA LEU A 61 -0.26 26.69 9.89
C LEU A 61 1.06 25.93 9.86
N PRO A 62 1.77 25.86 11.02
CA PRO A 62 2.87 24.93 11.20
C PRO A 62 2.44 23.49 10.93
N GLY A 63 3.34 22.68 10.35
CA GLY A 63 3.01 21.31 9.90
C GLY A 63 2.30 20.45 10.95
N LYS A 64 2.70 20.57 12.21
CA LYS A 64 2.15 19.81 13.35
C LYS A 64 0.67 20.10 13.68
N LEU A 65 0.17 21.29 13.30
CA LEU A 65 -1.21 21.73 13.60
C LEU A 65 -2.16 21.48 12.42
N ARG A 66 -1.63 21.18 11.23
CA ARG A 66 -2.40 21.08 9.99
C ARG A 66 -3.46 19.99 10.03
N ASP A 67 -3.16 18.82 10.60
CA ASP A 67 -4.09 17.70 10.69
C ASP A 67 -5.27 18.04 11.60
N ARG A 68 -5.00 18.62 12.77
CA ARG A 68 -6.05 19.02 13.74
C ARG A 68 -6.96 20.11 13.18
N TRP A 69 -6.37 21.13 12.54
CA TRP A 69 -7.14 22.19 11.89
C TRP A 69 -7.98 21.66 10.75
N PHE A 70 -7.41 20.80 9.89
CA PHE A 70 -8.14 20.19 8.79
C PHE A 70 -9.34 19.40 9.33
N SER A 71 -9.12 18.55 10.33
CA SER A 71 -10.17 17.75 10.97
C SER A 71 -11.28 18.63 11.57
N TRP A 72 -10.90 19.71 12.26
CA TRP A 72 -11.87 20.65 12.83
C TRP A 72 -12.71 21.36 11.75
N ARG A 73 -12.05 21.87 10.70
CA ARG A 73 -12.75 22.55 9.57
C ARG A 73 -13.63 21.60 8.78
N LEU A 74 -13.21 20.35 8.62
CA LEU A 74 -13.97 19.33 7.89
C LEU A 74 -15.35 19.10 8.50
N ARG A 75 -15.52 19.18 9.83
CA ARG A 75 -16.84 19.04 10.49
C ARG A 75 -17.87 20.04 9.95
N PHE A 76 -17.45 21.27 9.72
CA PHE A 76 -18.33 22.32 9.17
C PHE A 76 -18.49 22.17 7.66
N ALA A 77 -17.41 21.90 6.94
CA ALA A 77 -17.43 21.75 5.50
C ALA A 77 -18.35 20.60 5.04
N ARG A 78 -18.31 19.43 5.73
CA ARG A 78 -19.19 18.31 5.39
C ARG A 78 -20.67 18.63 5.61
N ARG A 79 -21.00 19.41 6.65
CA ARG A 79 -22.38 19.83 6.90
C ARG A 79 -22.86 20.81 5.83
N ALA A 80 -22.04 21.80 5.48
CA ALA A 80 -22.36 22.77 4.44
C ALA A 80 -22.53 22.10 3.06
N ALA A 81 -21.81 21.00 2.80
CA ALA A 81 -21.93 20.20 1.59
C ALA A 81 -23.06 19.15 1.64
N HIS A 82 -23.84 19.10 2.72
CA HIS A 82 -24.93 18.13 2.95
C HIS A 82 -24.50 16.67 2.74
N VAL A 83 -23.31 16.29 3.27
CA VAL A 83 -22.80 14.94 3.17
C VAL A 83 -23.43 14.04 4.24
N ASP A 84 -24.09 12.99 3.78
CA ASP A 84 -24.76 11.99 4.65
C ASP A 84 -23.74 11.06 5.32
N VAL A 85 -22.80 10.51 4.53
CA VAL A 85 -21.75 9.59 5.00
C VAL A 85 -20.39 10.07 4.51
N LEU A 86 -19.46 10.28 5.45
CA LEU A 86 -18.08 10.69 5.16
C LEU A 86 -17.11 9.53 5.35
N ILE A 87 -16.39 9.18 4.28
CA ILE A 87 -15.26 8.23 4.30
C ILE A 87 -13.98 9.02 4.52
N GLY A 88 -13.27 8.74 5.62
CA GLY A 88 -12.00 9.39 5.95
C GLY A 88 -10.80 8.53 5.59
N CYS A 89 -10.09 8.87 4.52
CA CYS A 89 -8.83 8.21 4.15
C CYS A 89 -7.63 8.79 4.92
N ASN A 90 -7.75 10.00 5.44
CA ASN A 90 -6.75 10.64 6.30
C ASN A 90 -7.26 10.72 7.76
N ARG A 91 -6.38 11.19 8.66
CA ARG A 91 -6.71 11.34 10.10
C ARG A 91 -7.69 12.49 10.32
N VAL A 92 -8.97 12.16 10.51
CA VAL A 92 -10.05 13.12 10.75
C VAL A 92 -11.09 12.54 11.72
N ASP A 93 -11.48 13.28 12.72
CA ASP A 93 -12.37 12.82 13.79
C ASP A 93 -13.87 12.92 13.47
N SER A 94 -14.21 13.30 12.24
CA SER A 94 -15.59 13.48 11.77
C SER A 94 -16.00 12.48 10.67
N SER A 95 -15.18 11.47 10.39
CA SER A 95 -15.55 10.39 9.46
C SER A 95 -16.59 9.44 10.07
N ASP A 96 -17.51 8.96 9.24
CA ASP A 96 -18.44 7.88 9.60
C ASP A 96 -17.81 6.51 9.32
N ILE A 97 -17.05 6.42 8.22
CA ILE A 97 -16.18 5.29 7.90
C ILE A 97 -14.74 5.79 7.95
N ALA A 98 -13.92 5.23 8.84
CA ALA A 98 -12.49 5.52 8.91
C ALA A 98 -11.70 4.46 8.14
N ILE A 99 -10.83 4.87 7.22
CA ILE A 99 -9.90 3.97 6.56
C ILE A 99 -8.60 3.93 7.35
N CYS A 100 -8.26 2.76 7.89
CA CYS A 100 -7.00 2.51 8.59
C CYS A 100 -5.99 1.83 7.66
N GLY A 101 -5.19 2.63 6.96
CA GLY A 101 -4.07 2.17 6.14
C GLY A 101 -2.72 2.21 6.87
N GLY A 102 -2.71 2.47 8.19
CA GLY A 102 -1.54 2.51 9.06
C GLY A 102 -1.84 3.23 10.35
N THR A 103 -1.26 2.77 11.47
CA THR A 103 -1.41 3.39 12.78
C THR A 103 -0.12 4.05 13.25
N HIS A 104 -0.25 5.13 14.00
CA HIS A 104 0.94 5.82 14.52
C HIS A 104 1.60 5.06 15.67
N LEU A 105 0.78 4.42 16.53
CA LEU A 105 1.30 3.57 17.61
C LEU A 105 2.03 2.34 17.05
N GLY A 106 1.45 1.64 16.07
CA GLY A 106 2.11 0.51 15.41
C GLY A 106 3.44 0.90 14.76
N PHE A 107 3.48 2.05 14.09
CA PHE A 107 4.73 2.58 13.53
C PHE A 107 5.79 2.85 14.61
N LEU A 108 5.43 3.48 15.73
CA LEU A 108 6.36 3.74 16.84
C LEU A 108 6.89 2.46 17.45
N GLN A 109 5.99 1.49 17.67
CA GLN A 109 6.34 0.19 18.25
C GLN A 109 7.27 -0.60 17.33
N ALA A 110 6.92 -0.71 16.05
CA ALA A 110 7.71 -1.46 15.07
C ALA A 110 9.11 -0.87 14.82
N THR A 111 9.22 0.47 14.87
CA THR A 111 10.51 1.16 14.66
C THR A 111 11.34 1.34 15.93
N GLY A 112 10.81 1.00 17.11
CA GLY A 112 11.47 1.24 18.40
C GLY A 112 11.74 2.72 18.70
N ARG A 113 11.11 3.63 17.93
CA ARG A 113 11.36 5.06 18.05
C ARG A 113 10.63 5.64 19.28
N ALA A 114 11.38 6.33 20.15
CA ALA A 114 10.78 7.02 21.27
C ALA A 114 9.76 8.07 20.81
N PRO A 115 8.56 8.14 21.42
CA PRO A 115 7.52 9.07 21.02
C PRO A 115 7.93 10.51 21.34
N LYS A 116 7.66 11.44 20.40
CA LYS A 116 7.80 12.89 20.59
C LYS A 116 6.46 13.47 21.03
N ARG A 117 6.46 14.67 21.62
CA ARG A 117 5.21 15.37 21.99
C ARG A 117 4.22 15.52 20.81
N SER A 118 4.74 15.70 19.59
CA SER A 118 3.91 15.78 18.38
C SER A 118 3.24 14.46 18.00
N ASP A 119 3.82 13.32 18.38
CA ASP A 119 3.22 12.01 18.12
C ASP A 119 1.95 11.82 18.95
N GLY A 120 1.94 12.33 20.19
CA GLY A 120 0.73 12.32 21.03
C GLY A 120 -0.48 12.99 20.36
N TRP A 121 -0.27 14.08 19.62
CA TRP A 121 -1.38 14.74 18.90
C TRP A 121 -1.92 13.89 17.73
N GLN A 122 -1.06 13.15 17.06
CA GLN A 122 -1.49 12.26 15.97
C GLN A 122 -2.21 11.04 16.53
N ILE A 123 -1.68 10.44 17.60
CA ILE A 123 -2.31 9.31 18.30
C ILE A 123 -3.70 9.69 18.82
N GLU A 124 -3.82 10.90 19.42
CA GLU A 124 -5.11 11.38 19.95
C GLU A 124 -6.13 11.61 18.82
N LEU A 125 -5.68 12.13 17.67
CA LEU A 125 -6.55 12.31 16.51
C LEU A 125 -7.02 10.96 15.95
N GLU A 126 -6.14 9.95 15.87
CA GLU A 126 -6.49 8.58 15.48
C GLU A 126 -7.48 7.95 16.46
N ARG A 127 -7.23 8.06 17.78
CA ARG A 127 -8.16 7.59 18.82
C ARG A 127 -9.55 8.21 18.68
N SER A 128 -9.58 9.54 18.52
CA SER A 128 -10.81 10.29 18.32
C SER A 128 -11.55 9.86 17.04
N GLN A 129 -10.81 9.63 15.94
CA GLN A 129 -11.36 9.14 14.69
C GLN A 129 -12.03 7.76 14.89
N TYR A 130 -11.29 6.78 15.41
CA TYR A 130 -11.79 5.42 15.57
C TYR A 130 -12.93 5.32 16.56
N ALA A 131 -12.87 6.08 17.65
CA ALA A 131 -13.96 6.12 18.64
C ALA A 131 -15.27 6.65 18.06
N ARG A 132 -15.20 7.69 17.21
CA ARG A 132 -16.39 8.37 16.66
C ARG A 132 -16.92 7.74 15.38
N SER A 133 -16.08 7.06 14.61
CA SER A 133 -16.52 6.39 13.39
C SER A 133 -17.48 5.24 13.73
N LYS A 134 -18.51 5.06 12.90
CA LYS A 134 -19.44 3.94 12.98
C LYS A 134 -18.78 2.64 12.51
N VAL A 135 -17.89 2.73 11.49
CA VAL A 135 -17.13 1.63 10.93
C VAL A 135 -15.67 2.06 10.79
N VAL A 136 -14.74 1.16 11.09
CA VAL A 136 -13.30 1.31 10.83
C VAL A 136 -12.87 0.21 9.87
N VAL A 137 -12.45 0.60 8.69
CA VAL A 137 -11.94 -0.31 7.65
C VAL A 137 -10.44 -0.50 7.86
N ALA A 138 -10.04 -1.71 8.21
CA ALA A 138 -8.65 -2.14 8.34
C ALA A 138 -8.14 -2.69 7.01
N HIS A 139 -7.05 -2.13 6.47
CA HIS A 139 -6.49 -2.56 5.19
C HIS A 139 -5.71 -3.88 5.25
N SER A 140 -5.57 -4.49 6.43
CA SER A 140 -4.94 -5.81 6.63
C SER A 140 -5.34 -6.39 7.98
N GLN A 141 -5.05 -7.69 8.20
CA GLN A 141 -5.18 -8.30 9.52
C GLN A 141 -4.24 -7.64 10.53
N LEU A 142 -3.05 -7.22 10.12
CA LEU A 142 -2.14 -6.44 10.96
C LEU A 142 -2.80 -5.15 11.47
N MET A 143 -3.52 -4.42 10.59
CA MET A 143 -4.23 -3.21 10.98
C MET A 143 -5.43 -3.50 11.89
N HIS A 144 -6.13 -4.58 11.66
CA HIS A 144 -7.19 -5.07 12.55
C HIS A 144 -6.64 -5.30 13.96
N ASP A 145 -5.52 -6.01 14.08
CA ASP A 145 -4.92 -6.37 15.37
C ASP A 145 -4.37 -5.13 16.10
N GLU A 146 -3.77 -4.18 15.38
CA GLU A 146 -3.34 -2.89 15.93
C GLU A 146 -4.53 -2.02 16.40
N LEU A 147 -5.62 -1.98 15.65
CA LEU A 147 -6.85 -1.27 16.05
C LEU A 147 -7.41 -1.82 17.36
N ARG A 148 -7.43 -3.14 17.52
CA ARG A 148 -7.86 -3.79 18.76
C ARG A 148 -6.85 -3.62 19.89
N GLY A 149 -5.62 -4.02 19.65
CA GLY A 149 -4.59 -4.14 20.70
C GLY A 149 -4.03 -2.80 21.15
N LEU A 150 -3.85 -1.83 20.24
CA LEU A 150 -3.20 -0.54 20.55
C LEU A 150 -4.19 0.60 20.74
N TYR A 151 -5.37 0.53 20.12
CA TYR A 151 -6.39 1.60 20.17
C TYR A 151 -7.64 1.20 20.93
N GLY A 152 -7.84 -0.08 21.26
CA GLY A 152 -9.02 -0.57 21.96
C GLY A 152 -10.33 -0.40 21.16
N VAL A 153 -10.25 -0.47 19.84
CA VAL A 153 -11.42 -0.36 18.97
C VAL A 153 -12.28 -1.62 19.12
N ASP A 154 -13.58 -1.42 19.29
CA ASP A 154 -14.55 -2.50 19.37
C ASP A 154 -14.54 -3.33 18.08
N GLU A 155 -14.43 -4.66 18.24
CA GLU A 155 -14.45 -5.66 17.14
C GLU A 155 -15.65 -5.46 16.22
N ALA A 156 -16.82 -5.15 16.79
CA ALA A 156 -18.05 -4.95 16.04
C ALA A 156 -17.97 -3.80 15.03
N LYS A 157 -17.05 -2.84 15.23
CA LYS A 157 -16.83 -1.71 14.32
C LYS A 157 -15.80 -2.01 13.23
N ILE A 158 -14.93 -3.01 13.39
CA ILE A 158 -13.83 -3.25 12.47
C ILE A 158 -14.30 -4.12 11.30
N ARG A 159 -13.89 -3.73 10.11
CA ARG A 159 -14.06 -4.54 8.88
C ARG A 159 -12.71 -4.62 8.17
N VAL A 160 -12.21 -5.83 7.97
CA VAL A 160 -11.01 -6.03 7.14
C VAL A 160 -11.42 -5.95 5.68
N LEU A 161 -10.88 -4.96 4.98
CA LEU A 161 -11.11 -4.77 3.55
C LEU A 161 -9.77 -4.37 2.91
N TYR A 162 -9.15 -5.32 2.24
CA TYR A 162 -7.86 -5.09 1.58
C TYR A 162 -7.98 -4.02 0.50
N PRO A 163 -6.96 -3.14 0.35
CA PRO A 163 -7.01 -2.08 -0.64
C PRO A 163 -6.95 -2.62 -2.08
N PRO A 164 -7.58 -1.94 -3.03
CA PRO A 164 -7.63 -2.39 -4.41
C PRO A 164 -6.30 -2.18 -5.15
N VAL A 165 -6.12 -2.96 -6.21
CA VAL A 165 -5.02 -2.83 -7.17
C VAL A 165 -5.59 -2.88 -8.59
N ASP A 166 -5.11 -2.00 -9.46
CA ASP A 166 -5.55 -1.92 -10.85
C ASP A 166 -5.05 -3.12 -11.67
N GLY A 167 -5.93 -4.12 -11.87
CA GLY A 167 -5.65 -5.32 -12.64
C GLY A 167 -5.47 -5.09 -14.14
N THR A 168 -5.84 -3.92 -14.67
CA THR A 168 -5.55 -3.58 -16.07
C THR A 168 -4.08 -3.22 -16.26
N ARG A 169 -3.47 -2.65 -15.24
CA ARG A 169 -2.08 -2.22 -15.20
C ARG A 169 -1.14 -3.32 -14.70
N PHE A 170 -1.52 -3.98 -13.59
CA PHE A 170 -0.73 -5.04 -12.98
C PHE A 170 -1.27 -6.41 -13.40
N LYS A 171 -0.65 -6.98 -14.41
CA LYS A 171 -1.02 -8.28 -15.00
C LYS A 171 0.23 -9.00 -15.50
N PRO A 172 0.17 -10.31 -15.67
CA PRO A 172 1.27 -11.07 -16.24
C PRO A 172 1.59 -10.66 -17.66
N THR A 173 2.76 -11.05 -18.11
CA THR A 173 3.21 -10.89 -19.49
C THR A 173 3.68 -12.24 -20.06
N ASP A 174 3.74 -12.34 -21.39
CA ASP A 174 4.29 -13.51 -22.06
C ASP A 174 5.84 -13.58 -21.97
N ALA A 175 6.40 -14.73 -22.30
CA ALA A 175 7.82 -14.99 -22.19
C ALA A 175 8.67 -14.09 -23.12
N VAL A 176 8.15 -13.73 -24.30
CA VAL A 176 8.88 -12.87 -25.26
C VAL A 176 8.98 -11.45 -24.73
N THR A 177 7.87 -10.91 -24.24
CA THR A 177 7.81 -9.59 -23.59
C THR A 177 8.68 -9.56 -22.34
N ARG A 178 8.62 -10.60 -21.49
CA ARG A 178 9.49 -10.71 -20.31
C ARG A 178 10.98 -10.67 -20.69
N ALA A 179 11.41 -11.45 -21.70
CA ALA A 179 12.78 -11.44 -22.17
C ALA A 179 13.22 -10.07 -22.70
N ALA A 180 12.32 -9.37 -23.41
CA ALA A 180 12.58 -8.00 -23.86
C ALA A 180 12.73 -7.01 -22.69
N LEU A 181 11.90 -7.13 -21.66
CA LEU A 181 11.98 -6.30 -20.44
C LEU A 181 13.27 -6.58 -19.65
N ARG A 182 13.69 -7.85 -19.52
CA ARG A 182 14.98 -8.20 -18.90
C ARG A 182 16.14 -7.53 -19.62
N ARG A 183 16.19 -7.59 -20.97
CA ARG A 183 17.19 -6.88 -21.78
C ARG A 183 17.13 -5.36 -21.60
N LYS A 184 15.91 -4.77 -21.55
CA LYS A 184 15.69 -3.32 -21.31
C LYS A 184 16.34 -2.86 -20.00
N TYR A 185 16.24 -3.67 -18.94
CA TYR A 185 16.80 -3.34 -17.62
C TYR A 185 18.23 -3.90 -17.40
N GLY A 186 18.82 -4.55 -18.39
CA GLY A 186 20.18 -5.08 -18.33
C GLY A 186 20.34 -6.32 -17.43
N PHE A 187 19.29 -7.15 -17.31
CA PHE A 187 19.33 -8.40 -16.56
C PHE A 187 19.75 -9.55 -17.47
N ALA A 188 20.75 -10.33 -17.03
CA ALA A 188 21.20 -11.52 -17.73
C ALA A 188 20.26 -12.70 -17.46
N ASP A 189 20.27 -13.70 -18.36
CA ASP A 189 19.35 -14.84 -18.28
C ASP A 189 19.64 -15.77 -17.10
N ASP A 190 20.90 -15.83 -16.66
CA ASP A 190 21.38 -16.63 -15.52
C ASP A 190 21.26 -15.91 -14.17
N GLU A 191 20.89 -14.63 -14.15
CA GLU A 191 20.71 -13.86 -12.91
C GLU A 191 19.33 -14.09 -12.29
N ILE A 192 19.31 -14.22 -10.97
CA ILE A 192 18.08 -14.15 -10.14
C ILE A 192 17.87 -12.71 -9.73
N VAL A 193 16.88 -12.06 -10.33
CA VAL A 193 16.59 -10.63 -10.13
C VAL A 193 15.58 -10.43 -9.02
N LEU A 194 15.99 -9.77 -7.94
CA LEU A 194 15.13 -9.31 -6.86
C LEU A 194 14.79 -7.84 -7.08
N LEU A 195 13.55 -7.53 -7.41
CA LEU A 195 13.11 -6.13 -7.51
C LEU A 195 12.91 -5.55 -6.10
N PHE A 196 13.51 -4.38 -5.85
CA PHE A 196 13.36 -3.61 -4.62
C PHE A 196 12.76 -2.23 -4.93
N PRO A 197 11.41 -2.09 -4.93
CA PRO A 197 10.76 -0.81 -5.18
C PRO A 197 10.80 0.05 -3.92
N SER A 198 11.55 1.17 -3.93
CA SER A 198 11.80 1.93 -2.71
C SER A 198 11.97 3.44 -2.92
N SER A 199 11.26 4.20 -2.09
CA SER A 199 11.48 5.63 -1.86
C SER A 199 12.15 5.92 -0.50
N SER A 200 12.28 4.91 0.37
CA SER A 200 12.87 5.00 1.71
C SER A 200 13.62 3.69 2.02
N HIS A 201 14.88 3.64 1.63
CA HIS A 201 15.69 2.41 1.66
C HIS A 201 15.86 1.85 3.07
N GLU A 202 16.14 2.71 4.05
CA GLU A 202 16.31 2.33 5.45
C GLU A 202 15.05 1.66 6.00
N ARG A 203 13.89 2.31 5.86
CA ARG A 203 12.61 1.78 6.33
C ARG A 203 12.20 0.49 5.62
N LYS A 204 12.55 0.35 4.34
CA LYS A 204 12.26 -0.84 3.54
C LYS A 204 13.32 -1.94 3.65
N GLY A 205 14.34 -1.71 4.48
CA GLY A 205 15.31 -2.71 4.92
C GLY A 205 16.40 -3.05 3.91
N LEU A 206 16.79 -2.11 3.02
CA LEU A 206 17.90 -2.32 2.09
C LEU A 206 19.20 -2.76 2.79
N PRO A 207 19.60 -2.20 3.97
CA PRO A 207 20.81 -2.64 4.66
C PRO A 207 20.78 -4.13 5.05
N LEU A 208 19.62 -4.66 5.47
CA LEU A 208 19.49 -6.08 5.81
C LEU A 208 19.60 -6.96 4.56
N ILE A 209 19.02 -6.51 3.43
CA ILE A 209 19.11 -7.21 2.15
C ILE A 209 20.56 -7.23 1.65
N GLU A 210 21.27 -6.10 1.70
CA GLU A 210 22.70 -6.04 1.33
C GLU A 210 23.54 -6.99 2.20
N ALA A 211 23.32 -7.01 3.51
CA ALA A 211 24.01 -7.93 4.43
C ALA A 211 23.70 -9.40 4.14
N ALA A 212 22.48 -9.71 3.70
CA ALA A 212 22.09 -11.07 3.32
C ALA A 212 22.80 -11.55 2.03
N LEU A 213 23.09 -10.62 1.12
CA LEU A 213 23.79 -10.93 -0.15
C LEU A 213 25.32 -10.97 -0.01
N GLN A 214 25.84 -10.52 1.12
CA GLN A 214 27.28 -10.62 1.38
C GLN A 214 27.68 -12.10 1.44
N ASP A 215 28.71 -12.48 0.69
CA ASP A 215 29.26 -13.83 0.63
C ASP A 215 28.31 -14.93 0.11
N THR A 216 27.15 -14.58 -0.47
CA THR A 216 26.29 -15.59 -1.10
C THR A 216 26.87 -16.09 -2.42
N PRO A 217 26.90 -17.43 -2.68
CA PRO A 217 27.32 -17.97 -3.97
C PRO A 217 26.22 -17.85 -5.05
N LEU A 218 25.00 -17.49 -4.68
CA LEU A 218 23.86 -17.40 -5.59
C LEU A 218 24.01 -16.23 -6.57
N PRO A 219 23.60 -16.37 -7.84
CA PRO A 219 23.68 -15.31 -8.85
C PRO A 219 22.57 -14.24 -8.68
N ILE A 220 22.41 -13.76 -7.45
CA ILE A 220 21.36 -12.81 -7.08
C ILE A 220 21.80 -11.37 -7.37
N VAL A 221 20.92 -10.61 -8.02
CA VAL A 221 21.03 -9.17 -8.24
C VAL A 221 19.80 -8.48 -7.67
N VAL A 222 20.00 -7.40 -6.93
CA VAL A 222 18.91 -6.52 -6.46
C VAL A 222 18.78 -5.34 -7.38
N ALA A 223 17.62 -5.20 -8.02
CA ALA A 223 17.26 -4.09 -8.89
C ALA A 223 16.48 -3.05 -8.07
N VAL A 224 17.10 -1.91 -7.78
CA VAL A 224 16.48 -0.81 -7.02
C VAL A 224 15.70 0.10 -7.96
N ALA A 225 14.37 0.13 -7.81
CA ALA A 225 13.48 1.02 -8.52
C ALA A 225 13.01 2.17 -7.60
N GLY A 226 13.11 3.41 -8.05
CA GLY A 226 12.63 4.58 -7.32
C GLY A 226 13.75 5.54 -6.91
N ARG A 227 13.95 5.75 -5.61
CA ARG A 227 15.04 6.63 -5.14
C ARG A 227 16.41 5.98 -5.39
N PRO A 228 17.44 6.73 -5.81
CA PRO A 228 18.78 6.16 -5.97
C PRO A 228 19.33 5.69 -4.60
N PRO A 229 19.97 4.52 -4.53
CA PRO A 229 20.70 4.08 -3.35
C PRO A 229 21.98 4.90 -3.16
N ALA A 230 22.52 4.90 -1.92
CA ALA A 230 23.76 5.63 -1.62
C ALA A 230 24.98 5.07 -2.39
N ARG A 231 24.96 3.80 -2.74
CA ARG A 231 25.99 3.09 -3.52
C ARG A 231 25.34 2.04 -4.41
N THR A 232 26.07 1.65 -5.45
CA THR A 232 25.74 0.52 -6.33
C THR A 232 26.91 -0.48 -6.34
N SER A 233 26.63 -1.71 -6.75
CA SER A 233 27.64 -2.76 -6.92
C SER A 233 27.21 -3.70 -8.03
N GLY A 234 28.01 -4.71 -8.35
CA GLY A 234 27.60 -5.75 -9.29
C GLY A 234 26.29 -6.46 -8.90
N ARG A 235 26.01 -6.54 -7.60
CA ARG A 235 24.78 -7.17 -7.05
C ARG A 235 23.68 -6.18 -6.66
N LEU A 236 23.95 -4.88 -6.60
CA LEU A 236 22.98 -3.83 -6.28
C LEU A 236 22.95 -2.81 -7.42
N ARG A 237 21.95 -2.91 -8.28
CA ARG A 237 21.81 -2.08 -9.48
C ARG A 237 20.66 -1.09 -9.33
N TYR A 238 20.91 0.16 -9.68
CA TYR A 238 19.87 1.17 -9.74
C TYR A 238 19.26 1.21 -11.16
N ILE A 239 17.96 0.96 -11.27
CA ILE A 239 17.24 0.94 -12.55
C ILE A 239 16.41 2.21 -12.80
N GLY A 240 16.57 3.22 -11.94
CA GLY A 240 15.95 4.53 -12.12
C GLY A 240 14.62 4.70 -11.37
N TYR A 241 14.03 5.90 -11.52
CA TYR A 241 12.66 6.17 -11.14
C TYR A 241 11.74 5.68 -12.25
N VAL A 242 11.07 4.57 -12.01
CA VAL A 242 10.25 3.91 -13.03
C VAL A 242 8.78 4.32 -12.87
N LYS A 243 8.19 4.90 -13.92
CA LYS A 243 6.76 5.25 -13.94
C LYS A 243 5.88 3.99 -14.05
N GLU A 244 6.28 3.05 -14.92
CA GLU A 244 5.55 1.80 -15.16
C GLU A 244 6.19 0.65 -14.36
N LEU A 245 5.87 0.60 -13.06
CA LEU A 245 6.43 -0.40 -12.15
C LEU A 245 6.02 -1.83 -12.53
N ALA A 246 4.91 -2.01 -13.24
CA ALA A 246 4.45 -3.30 -13.76
C ALA A 246 5.53 -3.98 -14.62
N GLU A 247 6.21 -3.24 -15.49
CA GLU A 247 7.30 -3.78 -16.32
C GLU A 247 8.48 -4.31 -15.48
N CYS A 248 8.77 -3.65 -14.35
CA CYS A 248 9.84 -4.09 -13.44
C CYS A 248 9.44 -5.39 -12.73
N TYR A 249 8.19 -5.52 -12.28
CA TYR A 249 7.69 -6.77 -11.72
C TYR A 249 7.77 -7.90 -12.76
N GLN A 250 7.30 -7.65 -13.98
CA GLN A 250 7.31 -8.63 -15.07
C GLN A 250 8.72 -9.09 -15.46
N ALA A 251 9.73 -8.21 -15.34
CA ALA A 251 11.14 -8.53 -15.64
C ALA A 251 11.84 -9.28 -14.50
N ALA A 252 11.42 -9.11 -13.26
CA ALA A 252 12.06 -9.69 -12.08
C ALA A 252 11.64 -11.15 -11.84
N ASP A 253 12.40 -11.85 -11.01
CA ASP A 253 12.09 -13.19 -10.55
C ASP A 253 11.34 -13.17 -9.21
N PHE A 254 11.65 -12.18 -8.37
CA PHE A 254 10.97 -11.93 -7.10
C PHE A 254 10.92 -10.43 -6.81
N THR A 255 9.97 -10.02 -5.99
CA THR A 255 10.01 -8.71 -5.31
C THR A 255 10.42 -8.90 -3.88
N ILE A 256 11.40 -8.13 -3.41
CA ILE A 256 11.93 -8.23 -2.04
C ILE A 256 11.71 -6.95 -1.25
N LEU A 257 11.25 -7.09 -0.02
CA LEU A 257 11.30 -6.08 1.03
C LEU A 257 11.79 -6.71 2.33
N ALA A 258 12.44 -5.91 3.16
CA ALA A 258 12.77 -6.24 4.54
C ALA A 258 12.29 -5.12 5.47
N SER A 259 11.07 -4.64 5.22
CA SER A 259 10.48 -3.47 5.88
C SER A 259 10.31 -3.69 7.37
N THR A 260 10.68 -2.68 8.17
CA THR A 260 10.43 -2.65 9.60
C THR A 260 8.93 -2.51 9.89
N TYR A 261 8.23 -1.71 9.11
CA TYR A 261 6.78 -1.51 9.22
C TYR A 261 6.16 -1.26 7.85
N GLU A 262 5.23 -2.10 7.45
CA GLU A 262 4.48 -1.97 6.21
C GLU A 262 3.03 -2.44 6.46
N PRO A 263 2.10 -1.52 6.75
CA PRO A 263 0.72 -1.82 7.15
C PRO A 263 -0.05 -2.73 6.19
N PHE A 264 0.13 -2.52 4.88
CA PHE A 264 -0.36 -3.45 3.87
C PHE A 264 0.76 -3.85 2.91
N GLY A 265 1.34 -2.92 2.16
CA GLY A 265 2.37 -3.22 1.16
C GLY A 265 1.77 -3.56 -0.20
N LEU A 266 1.12 -2.57 -0.84
CA LEU A 266 0.54 -2.71 -2.19
C LEU A 266 1.50 -3.33 -3.20
N VAL A 267 2.80 -3.05 -3.08
CA VAL A 267 3.85 -3.64 -3.93
C VAL A 267 3.84 -5.17 -3.94
N GLY A 268 3.38 -5.82 -2.86
CA GLY A 268 3.26 -7.28 -2.81
C GLY A 268 2.14 -7.79 -3.73
N ILE A 269 0.98 -7.19 -3.66
CA ILE A 269 -0.16 -7.55 -4.52
C ILE A 269 0.13 -7.20 -5.98
N GLU A 270 0.67 -6.01 -6.25
CA GLU A 270 1.08 -5.59 -7.58
C GLU A 270 2.07 -6.58 -8.22
N SER A 271 3.07 -7.02 -7.44
CA SER A 271 4.07 -8.01 -7.85
C SER A 271 3.44 -9.34 -8.22
N VAL A 272 2.61 -9.89 -7.32
CA VAL A 272 1.97 -11.20 -7.49
C VAL A 272 0.98 -11.18 -8.65
N MET A 273 0.23 -10.08 -8.84
CA MET A 273 -0.64 -9.89 -10.00
C MET A 273 0.13 -9.84 -11.33
N CYS A 274 1.39 -9.39 -11.30
CA CYS A 274 2.30 -9.47 -12.47
C CYS A 274 2.94 -10.86 -12.63
N GLY A 275 2.61 -11.84 -11.78
CA GLY A 275 3.16 -13.19 -11.80
C GLY A 275 4.50 -13.33 -11.07
N THR A 276 4.93 -12.33 -10.29
CA THR A 276 6.23 -12.29 -9.63
C THR A 276 6.07 -12.50 -8.12
N PRO A 277 6.51 -13.65 -7.57
CA PRO A 277 6.43 -13.95 -6.14
C PRO A 277 7.19 -12.96 -5.28
N VAL A 278 6.85 -12.92 -3.99
CA VAL A 278 7.47 -11.98 -3.05
C VAL A 278 8.38 -12.69 -2.03
N ILE A 279 9.43 -12.00 -1.57
CA ILE A 279 10.29 -12.39 -0.44
C ILE A 279 10.14 -11.31 0.62
N PHE A 280 9.31 -11.55 1.64
CA PHE A 280 8.90 -10.54 2.60
C PHE A 280 9.07 -11.01 4.05
N PRO A 281 9.32 -10.09 5.00
CA PRO A 281 9.19 -10.44 6.41
C PRO A 281 7.72 -10.66 6.77
N SER A 282 7.47 -11.48 7.80
CA SER A 282 6.11 -11.90 8.20
C SER A 282 5.21 -10.76 8.70
N ASN A 283 5.78 -9.58 8.99
CA ASN A 283 5.07 -8.39 9.49
C ASN A 283 4.59 -7.43 8.38
N ILE A 284 4.61 -7.83 7.11
CA ILE A 284 3.99 -7.07 6.03
C ILE A 284 2.52 -7.47 5.89
N GLY A 285 1.61 -6.51 5.96
CA GLY A 285 0.18 -6.77 6.04
C GLY A 285 -0.42 -7.50 4.84
N CYS A 286 0.17 -7.41 3.64
CA CYS A 286 -0.34 -8.16 2.48
C CYS A 286 0.03 -9.64 2.47
N CYS A 287 0.89 -10.10 3.40
CA CYS A 287 1.27 -11.51 3.46
C CYS A 287 0.05 -12.44 3.65
N ASP A 288 -0.98 -11.99 4.38
CA ASP A 288 -2.20 -12.77 4.58
C ASP A 288 -3.07 -12.87 3.32
N ALA A 289 -2.99 -11.85 2.48
CA ALA A 289 -3.72 -11.76 1.22
C ALA A 289 -3.05 -12.48 0.05
N ILE A 290 -1.82 -12.97 0.22
CA ILE A 290 -1.03 -13.69 -0.80
C ILE A 290 -1.02 -15.19 -0.46
N ALA A 291 -1.27 -16.04 -1.47
CA ALA A 291 -1.21 -17.48 -1.35
C ALA A 291 0.22 -17.98 -1.03
N SER A 292 0.34 -19.14 -0.38
CA SER A 292 1.62 -19.67 0.10
C SER A 292 2.64 -19.94 -1.00
N HIS A 293 2.19 -20.34 -2.20
CA HIS A 293 3.05 -20.64 -3.34
C HIS A 293 3.63 -19.36 -4.02
N ALA A 294 3.04 -18.19 -3.75
CA ALA A 294 3.47 -16.91 -4.32
C ALA A 294 4.27 -16.04 -3.33
N LYS A 295 4.64 -16.57 -2.17
CA LYS A 295 5.43 -15.84 -1.17
C LYS A 295 6.47 -16.72 -0.48
N PHE A 296 7.60 -16.11 -0.17
CA PHE A 296 8.65 -16.63 0.69
C PHE A 296 8.76 -15.71 1.90
N VAL A 297 8.48 -16.24 3.09
CA VAL A 297 8.38 -15.42 4.32
C VAL A 297 9.55 -15.70 5.23
N PHE A 298 10.08 -14.64 5.85
CA PHE A 298 11.15 -14.70 6.85
C PHE A 298 10.80 -13.87 8.11
N LYS A 299 11.50 -14.08 9.21
CA LYS A 299 11.33 -13.32 10.45
C LYS A 299 11.85 -11.90 10.30
N PRO A 300 11.06 -10.87 10.73
CA PRO A 300 11.49 -9.48 10.66
C PRO A 300 12.84 -9.24 11.34
N GLY A 301 13.79 -8.62 10.62
CA GLY A 301 15.11 -8.28 11.14
C GLY A 301 16.10 -9.46 11.28
N ASP A 302 15.69 -10.68 10.97
CA ASP A 302 16.53 -11.88 11.10
C ASP A 302 17.35 -12.12 9.82
N LEU A 303 18.64 -11.83 9.89
CA LEU A 303 19.57 -12.00 8.76
C LEU A 303 19.74 -13.47 8.36
N ALA A 304 19.79 -14.38 9.33
CA ALA A 304 20.01 -15.81 9.05
C ALA A 304 18.79 -16.41 8.36
N ASP A 305 17.57 -16.07 8.83
CA ASP A 305 16.34 -16.53 8.22
C ASP A 305 16.12 -15.91 6.83
N LEU A 306 16.52 -14.64 6.61
CA LEU A 306 16.50 -14.04 5.27
C LEU A 306 17.42 -14.79 4.30
N ARG A 307 18.67 -15.13 4.73
CA ARG A 307 19.61 -15.92 3.91
C ARG A 307 19.04 -17.30 3.56
N ALA A 308 18.47 -18.00 4.53
CA ALA A 308 17.82 -19.30 4.32
C ALA A 308 16.62 -19.16 3.35
N THR A 309 15.86 -18.08 3.47
CA THR A 309 14.72 -17.82 2.60
C THR A 309 15.15 -17.49 1.16
N LEU A 310 16.22 -16.73 0.98
CA LEU A 310 16.82 -16.49 -0.36
C LEU A 310 17.27 -17.79 -1.01
N ALA A 311 17.89 -18.71 -0.25
CA ALA A 311 18.29 -20.02 -0.77
C ALA A 311 17.08 -20.86 -1.22
N ARG A 312 16.00 -20.90 -0.41
CA ARG A 312 14.74 -21.58 -0.79
C ARG A 312 14.10 -20.97 -2.05
N ALA A 313 14.09 -19.65 -2.14
CA ALA A 313 13.53 -18.95 -3.31
C ALA A 313 14.34 -19.24 -4.57
N ALA A 314 15.67 -19.23 -4.49
CA ALA A 314 16.57 -19.54 -5.60
C ALA A 314 16.40 -21.00 -6.08
N ALA A 315 16.27 -21.96 -5.15
CA ALA A 315 16.00 -23.36 -5.49
C ALA A 315 14.66 -23.51 -6.23
N ALA A 316 13.61 -22.88 -5.72
CA ALA A 316 12.28 -22.90 -6.35
C ALA A 316 12.28 -22.26 -7.75
N GLN A 317 13.07 -21.22 -7.99
CA GLN A 317 13.23 -20.60 -9.31
C GLN A 317 13.90 -21.59 -10.30
N GLY A 318 14.94 -22.29 -9.87
CA GLY A 318 15.60 -23.30 -10.68
C GLY A 318 14.68 -24.47 -11.09
N GLU A 319 13.79 -24.89 -10.22
CA GLU A 319 12.76 -25.91 -10.52
C GLU A 319 11.72 -25.37 -11.52
N ARG A 320 11.24 -24.15 -11.36
CA ARG A 320 10.29 -23.50 -12.28
C ARG A 320 10.87 -23.35 -13.68
N ALA A 321 12.14 -22.98 -13.81
CA ALA A 321 12.83 -22.87 -15.10
C ALA A 321 12.95 -24.24 -15.82
N ARG A 322 12.92 -25.37 -15.08
CA ARG A 322 12.97 -26.72 -15.62
C ARG A 322 11.61 -27.27 -16.05
N LEU A 323 10.51 -26.78 -15.47
CA LEU A 323 9.16 -27.33 -15.64
C LEU A 323 8.34 -26.67 -16.76
N ALA A 324 8.91 -25.76 -17.55
CA ALA A 324 8.32 -24.94 -18.61
C ALA A 324 8.09 -23.49 -18.20
N PRO A 325 7.89 -22.55 -19.16
CA PRO A 325 7.64 -21.16 -18.83
C PRO A 325 6.44 -21.10 -17.90
N PRO A 326 6.55 -20.42 -16.77
CA PRO A 326 5.45 -20.39 -15.82
C PRO A 326 4.25 -19.76 -16.51
N GLU A 327 3.13 -20.44 -16.52
CA GLU A 327 1.82 -19.80 -16.52
C GLU A 327 1.73 -19.02 -15.21
N LEU A 328 2.38 -17.88 -15.17
CA LEU A 328 2.79 -17.13 -13.99
C LEU A 328 1.66 -16.32 -13.36
N ALA A 329 0.44 -16.51 -13.79
CA ALA A 329 -0.68 -15.85 -13.18
C ALA A 329 -1.76 -16.81 -12.84
N ASP A 330 -1.56 -17.46 -11.78
CA ASP A 330 -2.68 -18.02 -11.08
C ASP A 330 -3.42 -16.85 -10.40
N ALA A 331 -4.63 -16.53 -10.89
CA ALA A 331 -5.54 -15.61 -10.19
C ALA A 331 -5.79 -16.07 -8.74
N ALA A 332 -5.51 -17.34 -8.40
CA ALA A 332 -5.49 -17.91 -7.07
C ALA A 332 -4.33 -17.42 -6.18
N ALA A 333 -3.34 -16.68 -6.71
CA ALA A 333 -2.23 -16.17 -5.90
C ALA A 333 -2.62 -15.00 -4.99
N VAL A 334 -3.71 -14.28 -5.29
CA VAL A 334 -4.32 -13.24 -4.44
C VAL A 334 -5.63 -13.78 -3.86
N ARG A 335 -5.78 -13.73 -2.55
CA ARG A 335 -6.90 -14.37 -1.81
C ARG A 335 -8.16 -13.50 -1.69
N TYR A 336 -8.24 -12.39 -2.39
CA TYR A 336 -9.40 -11.50 -2.43
C TYR A 336 -9.55 -10.92 -3.84
N ASP A 337 -10.70 -10.34 -4.15
CA ASP A 337 -10.88 -9.58 -5.39
C ASP A 337 -10.19 -8.21 -5.27
N PRO A 338 -9.05 -7.99 -5.95
CA PRO A 338 -8.31 -6.73 -5.86
C PRO A 338 -8.92 -5.62 -6.72
N SER A 339 -10.03 -5.85 -7.42
CA SER A 339 -10.62 -4.85 -8.31
C SER A 339 -11.13 -3.62 -7.54
N VAL A 340 -10.99 -2.44 -8.16
CA VAL A 340 -11.55 -1.19 -7.63
C VAL A 340 -13.07 -1.29 -7.49
N ALA A 341 -13.73 -1.99 -8.42
CA ALA A 341 -15.18 -2.17 -8.40
C ALA A 341 -15.62 -2.92 -7.13
N ALA A 342 -15.06 -4.09 -6.85
CA ALA A 342 -15.41 -4.88 -5.66
C ALA A 342 -15.14 -4.11 -4.36
N HIS A 343 -14.04 -3.37 -4.30
CA HIS A 343 -13.71 -2.55 -3.13
C HIS A 343 -14.71 -1.41 -2.92
N VAL A 344 -15.11 -0.73 -3.99
CA VAL A 344 -16.11 0.36 -3.94
C VAL A 344 -17.49 -0.19 -3.60
N ASP A 345 -17.89 -1.36 -4.13
CA ASP A 345 -19.14 -2.03 -3.77
C ASP A 345 -19.21 -2.34 -2.27
N ALA A 346 -18.11 -2.83 -1.70
CA ALA A 346 -18.02 -3.07 -0.26
C ALA A 346 -18.18 -1.77 0.55
N LEU A 347 -17.50 -0.68 0.15
CA LEU A 347 -17.63 0.62 0.81
C LEU A 347 -19.03 1.21 0.67
N LEU A 348 -19.67 1.08 -0.50
CA LEU A 348 -21.05 1.51 -0.73
C LEU A 348 -22.04 0.73 0.15
N SER A 349 -21.85 -0.58 0.28
CA SER A 349 -22.64 -1.42 1.17
C SER A 349 -22.53 -0.96 2.63
N LEU A 350 -21.31 -0.71 3.12
CA LEU A 350 -21.08 -0.17 4.45
C LEU A 350 -21.72 1.22 4.63
N ALA A 351 -21.58 2.09 3.64
CA ALA A 351 -22.17 3.43 3.71
C ALA A 351 -23.71 3.38 3.78
N LYS A 352 -24.35 2.50 3.01
CA LYS A 352 -25.82 2.30 3.05
C LYS A 352 -26.30 1.79 4.40
N GLN A 353 -25.54 0.89 5.07
CA GLN A 353 -25.89 0.34 6.37
C GLN A 353 -25.88 1.39 7.49
N ILE A 354 -25.03 2.41 7.37
CA ILE A 354 -24.84 3.43 8.42
C ILE A 354 -25.46 4.79 8.08
N ALA A 355 -26.01 4.93 6.85
CA ALA A 355 -26.67 6.17 6.44
C ALA A 355 -27.86 6.50 7.35
N PRO A 356 -28.16 7.77 7.61
CA PRO A 356 -29.37 8.15 8.29
C PRO A 356 -30.60 7.60 7.52
N THR A 357 -31.52 6.96 8.24
CA THR A 357 -32.84 6.65 7.69
C THR A 357 -33.55 7.96 7.37
N SER A 358 -33.87 8.18 6.09
CA SER A 358 -34.66 9.33 5.61
C SER A 358 -36.07 9.32 6.19
#